data_9e39f6005b87dc96a12d8490ab4dd418
#
_entry.id   9e39f6005b87dc96a12d8490ab4dd418
#
_cell.length_a   1.000
_cell.length_b   1.000
_cell.length_c   1.000
_cell.angle_alpha   90.00
_cell.angle_beta   90.00
_cell.angle_gamma   90.00
#
_symmetry.space_group_name_H-M   'P 1'
#
loop_
_entity.id
_entity.type
_entity.pdbx_description
1 polymer ?
#
loop_
_entity_poly.entity_id
_entity_poly.type
_entity_poly.pdbx_seq_one_letter_code
_entity_poly.pdbx_strand_id
1 'polypeptide(L)' 'MMTRDLLLANASYVSLLLNHRRMTYQELKRIAALSDSDLSSALGWLLCEGELFVSTEDGREYLELRMDYDF' A
#
# COMPACT_ATOMS: atom_id res chain seq x y z
N MET A 1 -3.21 16.83 10.63
CA MET A 1 -4.43 16.00 10.46
C MET A 1 -4.59 15.62 9.00
N MET A 2 -4.84 14.33 8.76
CA MET A 2 -5.02 13.85 7.40
C MET A 2 -6.44 14.12 6.92
N THR A 3 -6.57 14.79 5.78
CA THR A 3 -7.86 15.00 5.15
C THR A 3 -8.19 13.80 4.26
N ARG A 4 -9.45 13.69 3.86
CA ARG A 4 -9.85 12.63 2.93
C ARG A 4 -9.08 12.73 1.62
N ASP A 5 -8.89 13.93 1.10
CA ASP A 5 -8.18 14.13 -0.16
C ASP A 5 -6.73 13.70 -0.03
N LEU A 6 -6.08 14.01 1.08
CA LEU A 6 -4.72 13.60 1.33
C LEU A 6 -4.62 12.09 1.47
N LEU A 7 -5.58 11.48 2.16
CA LEU A 7 -5.64 10.03 2.30
C LEU A 7 -5.72 9.35 0.92
N LEU A 8 -6.61 9.82 0.07
CA LEU A 8 -6.78 9.25 -1.25
C LEU A 8 -5.54 9.47 -2.13
N ALA A 9 -4.91 10.64 -2.02
CA ALA A 9 -3.68 10.92 -2.74
C ALA A 9 -2.56 9.98 -2.30
N ASN A 10 -2.43 9.77 -0.99
CA ASN A 10 -1.42 8.86 -0.46
C ASN A 10 -1.70 7.42 -0.88
N ALA A 11 -2.96 7.00 -0.87
CA ALA A 11 -3.34 5.66 -1.29
C ALA A 11 -3.00 5.45 -2.77
N SER A 12 -3.28 6.43 -3.62
CA SER A 12 -2.93 6.35 -5.03
C SER A 12 -1.43 6.27 -5.24
N TYR A 13 -0.68 7.06 -4.49
CA TYR A 13 0.78 7.05 -4.56
C TYR A 13 1.34 5.69 -4.17
N VAL A 14 0.86 5.14 -3.06
CA VAL A 14 1.29 3.82 -2.59
C VAL A 14 0.94 2.75 -3.62
N SER A 15 -0.25 2.83 -4.22
CA SER A 15 -0.66 1.90 -5.26
C SER A 15 0.30 1.92 -6.44
N LEU A 16 0.72 3.11 -6.86
CA LEU A 16 1.67 3.24 -7.96
C LEU A 16 3.00 2.55 -7.64
N LEU A 17 3.48 2.74 -6.41
CA LEU A 17 4.73 2.10 -6.00
C LEU A 17 4.59 0.57 -5.99
N LEU A 18 3.52 0.06 -5.42
CA LEU A 18 3.29 -1.39 -5.32
C LEU A 18 2.94 -2.01 -6.68
N ASN A 19 2.52 -1.20 -7.64
CA ASN A 19 2.21 -1.70 -8.97
C ASN A 19 3.45 -2.23 -9.70
N HIS A 20 4.63 -1.78 -9.30
CA HIS A 20 5.88 -2.23 -9.90
C HIS A 20 6.35 -3.56 -9.33
N ARG A 21 6.20 -3.73 -8.02
CA ARG A 21 6.56 -4.98 -7.37
C ARG A 21 6.02 -4.97 -5.94
N ARG A 22 5.88 -6.18 -5.39
CA ARG A 22 5.51 -6.30 -3.97
C ARG A 22 6.68 -5.79 -3.12
N MET A 23 6.34 -5.30 -1.93
CA MET A 23 7.34 -4.75 -1.01
C MET A 23 6.98 -5.11 0.41
N THR A 24 8.00 -5.22 1.27
CA THR A 24 7.76 -5.29 2.69
C THR A 24 7.34 -3.90 3.16
N TYR A 25 6.72 -3.83 4.35
CA TYR A 25 6.33 -2.55 4.91
C TYR A 25 7.54 -1.61 5.04
N GLN A 26 8.68 -2.15 5.48
CA GLN A 26 9.88 -1.34 5.66
C GLN A 26 10.39 -0.76 4.35
N GLU A 27 10.39 -1.56 3.30
CA GLU A 27 10.79 -1.09 1.99
C GLU A 27 9.86 0.01 1.49
N LEU A 28 8.57 -0.24 1.62
CA LEU A 28 7.57 0.73 1.16
C LEU A 28 7.68 2.03 1.93
N LYS A 29 7.86 1.95 3.25
CA LYS A 29 7.99 3.14 4.08
C LYS A 29 9.19 3.99 3.65
N ARG A 30 10.30 3.32 3.38
CA ARG A 30 11.53 4.02 2.96
C ARG A 30 11.37 4.69 1.60
N ILE A 31 10.77 3.98 0.66
CA ILE A 31 10.61 4.49 -0.71
C ILE A 31 9.56 5.57 -0.78
N ALA A 32 8.44 5.36 -0.11
CA ALA A 32 7.34 6.32 -0.13
C ALA A 32 7.65 7.60 0.64
N ALA A 33 8.53 7.51 1.63
CA ALA A 33 8.91 8.65 2.47
C ALA A 33 7.70 9.25 3.19
N LEU A 34 6.75 8.40 3.58
CA LEU A 34 5.58 8.81 4.35
C LEU A 34 5.81 8.48 5.82
N SER A 35 5.12 9.21 6.69
CA SER A 35 5.13 8.87 8.11
C SER A 35 4.41 7.55 8.32
N ASP A 36 4.67 6.89 9.45
CA ASP A 36 3.96 5.65 9.78
C ASP A 36 2.46 5.84 9.78
N SER A 37 1.99 6.97 10.32
CA SER A 37 0.58 7.27 10.39
C SER A 37 -0.03 7.41 8.99
N ASP A 38 0.62 8.17 8.13
CA ASP A 38 0.11 8.40 6.77
C ASP A 38 0.15 7.11 5.95
N LEU A 39 1.21 6.35 6.07
CA LEU A 39 1.34 5.09 5.34
C LEU A 39 0.32 4.08 5.83
N SER A 40 0.16 3.94 7.15
CA SER A 40 -0.81 3.01 7.72
C SER A 40 -2.24 3.35 7.29
N SER A 41 -2.56 4.64 7.25
CA SER A 41 -3.90 5.07 6.82
C SER A 41 -4.13 4.74 5.35
N ALA A 42 -3.14 4.98 4.51
CA ALA A 42 -3.24 4.67 3.09
C ALA A 42 -3.40 3.16 2.86
N LEU A 43 -2.61 2.35 3.57
CA LEU A 43 -2.70 0.89 3.47
C LEU A 43 -4.04 0.38 3.98
N GLY A 44 -4.52 0.96 5.09
CA GLY A 44 -5.83 0.59 5.63
C GLY A 44 -6.94 0.86 4.63
N TRP A 45 -6.87 1.99 3.93
CA TRP A 45 -7.83 2.33 2.90
C TRP A 45 -7.80 1.30 1.76
N LEU A 46 -6.60 0.96 1.29
CA LEU A 46 -6.45 0.00 0.20
C LEU A 46 -6.94 -1.39 0.61
N LEU A 47 -6.69 -1.79 1.85
CA LEU A 47 -7.21 -3.06 2.36
C LEU A 47 -8.73 -3.06 2.41
N CYS A 48 -9.33 -1.96 2.87
CA CYS A 48 -10.78 -1.82 2.92
C CYS A 48 -11.41 -1.92 1.54
N GLU A 49 -10.73 -1.39 0.54
CA GLU A 49 -11.23 -1.39 -0.83
C GLU A 49 -10.95 -2.73 -1.53
N GLY A 50 -10.27 -3.66 -0.87
CA GLY A 50 -9.96 -4.95 -1.46
C GLY A 50 -8.88 -4.90 -2.53
N GLU A 51 -8.11 -3.82 -2.56
CA GLU A 51 -7.07 -3.64 -3.59
C GLU A 51 -5.71 -4.10 -3.13
N LEU A 52 -5.55 -4.38 -1.84
CA LEU A 52 -4.28 -4.74 -1.25
C LEU A 52 -4.41 -6.05 -0.49
N PHE A 53 -3.40 -6.87 -0.57
CA PHE A 53 -3.33 -8.07 0.27
C PHE A 53 -1.90 -8.28 0.74
N VAL A 54 -1.76 -9.12 1.77
CA VAL A 54 -0.47 -9.45 2.35
C VAL A 54 -0.13 -10.88 1.96
N SER A 55 1.05 -11.08 1.40
CA SER A 55 1.56 -12.41 1.11
C SER A 55 2.75 -12.69 2.02
N THR A 56 3.02 -13.96 2.27
CA THR A 56 4.14 -14.37 3.10
C THR A 56 5.03 -15.30 2.32
N GLU A 57 6.33 -15.02 2.34
CA GLU A 57 7.31 -15.88 1.69
C GLU A 57 8.59 -15.88 2.52
N ASP A 58 9.07 -17.06 2.87
CA ASP A 58 10.29 -17.24 3.67
C ASP A 58 10.25 -16.44 4.97
N GLY A 59 9.09 -16.40 5.60
CA GLY A 59 8.93 -15.71 6.88
C GLY A 59 8.79 -14.19 6.76
N ARG A 60 8.77 -13.66 5.56
CA ARG A 60 8.60 -12.23 5.33
C ARG A 60 7.21 -11.94 4.81
N GLU A 61 6.65 -10.84 5.27
CA GLU A 61 5.36 -10.38 4.81
C GLU A 61 5.54 -9.30 3.75
N TYR A 62 4.84 -9.46 2.63
CA TYR A 62 4.90 -8.53 1.51
C TYR A 62 3.53 -7.93 1.27
N LEU A 63 3.53 -6.66 0.92
CA LEU A 63 2.32 -5.96 0.51
C LEU A 63 2.24 -6.00 -1.01
N GLU A 64 1.09 -6.45 -1.52
CA GLU A 64 0.88 -6.59 -2.95
C GLU A 64 -0.46 -6.01 -3.33
N LEU A 65 -0.51 -5.45 -4.53
CA LEU A 65 -1.79 -5.02 -5.08
C LEU A 65 -2.51 -6.23 -5.67
N ARG A 66 -3.81 -6.25 -5.48
CA ARG A 66 -4.64 -7.24 -6.14
C ARG A 66 -4.80 -6.83 -7.59
N MET A 67 -4.27 -7.66 -8.47
CA MET A 67 -4.40 -7.41 -9.90
C MET A 67 -5.69 -8.04 -10.37
N ASP A 68 -6.58 -7.19 -10.81
CA ASP A 68 -7.88 -7.64 -11.28
C ASP A 68 -7.84 -7.69 -12.79
N TYR A 69 -7.69 -8.90 -13.32
CA TYR A 69 -7.65 -9.13 -14.76
C TYR A 69 -9.03 -9.52 -15.25
N ASP A 70 -9.94 -8.63 -15.05
CA ASP A 70 -11.32 -8.88 -15.44
C ASP A 70 -11.51 -8.39 -16.88
N PHE A 71 -11.53 -9.32 -17.78
CA PHE A 71 -11.70 -9.03 -19.20
C PHE A 71 -13.01 -9.58 -19.73
#